data_ae6bae11d8900d6cce81cf022a447ff7
#
_entry.id   ae6bae11d8900d6cce81cf022a447ff7
#
_cell.length_a   1.000
_cell.length_b   1.000
_cell.length_c   1.000
_cell.angle_alpha   90.00
_cell.angle_beta   90.00
_cell.angle_gamma   90.00
#
_symmetry.space_group_name_H-M   'P 1'
#
loop_
_entity.id
_entity.type
_entity.pdbx_description
1 polymer ?
#
loop_
_entity_poly.entity_id
_entity_poly.type
_entity_poly.pdbx_seq_one_letter_code
_entity_poly.pdbx_strand_id
1 'polypeptide(L)'
;MNYEFAYVNAAGNFVYKVTFNVYRDCFGGVNVPLDSEITLGVYTSDGNIYNRVKIPLIIKNNVDPPGSIDCDIFKKNVCIEYGFYEGFIEVAPNTSGYQITYSRCCRNFQDNLTDGGGSPDQGQTYYCKIPDTSLKNNSPTFYGVPSPYMCNNDTTSFLFDAIDKDGDSLVYRFMRPYQGGSLGAVSPDPPNTIRLDQVVYKPGYNYLNPFGTAGYIDIDARTAHTHFYSPQSGRFVVGVEVLEYRNGVLLGNIRMDLQILVLDCTPNNAPDIGSDKGSRFTIEAGDALCFDVTATDPDGDRVKLNGRGGILGSPGSGPTISGTKATFRDTSGIPTATSEFCWTPDCDMARSIPYFVYFTAEDDGCPPKFNNLDVEIYVTPFVGAKKLIGPTDACRYNQFDYTITDGKLKSSFEWEVTGGDIIGASNKAKVSIDWSSPTAGSIRVREVSENGCLGEWINLNIIIRPSPPLPIILGKDTVCTDEPNLIYTVTYTATNTYLWQVTNTPLYFTNRNTIQLGQYGKPSFTLKISETNEFGCTSDTAKLTVFVSEPKPTIVGPTSICPN
;
A
#
# COMPACT_ATOMS: atom_id res chain seq x y z
N MET A 1 -2.07 -25.67 11.05
CA MET A 1 -3.15 -25.13 11.93
C MET A 1 -2.96 -23.64 12.00
N ASN A 2 -4.03 -22.87 11.79
CA ASN A 2 -4.08 -21.40 11.84
C ASN A 2 -5.42 -20.94 12.42
N TYR A 3 -5.50 -19.66 12.80
CA TYR A 3 -6.72 -19.06 13.34
C TYR A 3 -6.96 -17.65 12.79
N GLU A 4 -8.23 -17.25 12.76
CA GLU A 4 -8.66 -15.89 12.44
C GLU A 4 -9.60 -15.35 13.53
N PHE A 5 -9.40 -14.07 13.91
CA PHE A 5 -10.35 -13.40 14.79
C PHE A 5 -11.69 -13.21 14.07
N ALA A 6 -12.77 -13.66 14.68
CA ALA A 6 -14.11 -13.53 14.11
C ALA A 6 -14.88 -12.34 14.73
N TYR A 7 -15.12 -12.36 16.03
CA TYR A 7 -15.84 -11.30 16.74
C TYR A 7 -15.70 -11.44 18.26
N VAL A 8 -16.15 -10.42 18.98
CA VAL A 8 -16.37 -10.50 20.45
C VAL A 8 -17.86 -10.74 20.69
N ASN A 9 -18.20 -11.77 21.46
CA ASN A 9 -19.58 -12.12 21.74
C ASN A 9 -20.21 -11.25 22.85
N ALA A 10 -21.51 -11.42 23.11
CA ALA A 10 -22.24 -10.64 24.10
C ALA A 10 -21.72 -10.82 25.56
N ALA A 11 -21.01 -11.92 25.86
CA ALA A 11 -20.37 -12.17 27.15
C ALA A 11 -18.99 -11.53 27.29
N GLY A 12 -18.48 -10.86 26.23
CA GLY A 12 -17.15 -10.25 26.19
C GLY A 12 -16.03 -11.24 25.84
N ASN A 13 -16.35 -12.46 25.44
CA ASN A 13 -15.37 -13.45 25.02
C ASN A 13 -14.99 -13.27 23.55
N PHE A 14 -13.73 -13.57 23.22
CA PHE A 14 -13.18 -13.52 21.88
C PHE A 14 -13.45 -14.83 21.16
N VAL A 15 -14.02 -14.75 19.97
CA VAL A 15 -14.31 -15.91 19.12
C VAL A 15 -13.32 -15.93 17.96
N TYR A 16 -12.63 -17.06 17.81
CA TYR A 16 -11.69 -17.29 16.71
C TYR A 16 -12.17 -18.47 15.86
N LYS A 17 -12.09 -18.31 14.56
CA LYS A 17 -12.22 -19.41 13.60
C LYS A 17 -10.88 -20.13 13.54
N VAL A 18 -10.85 -21.43 13.80
CA VAL A 18 -9.65 -22.26 13.69
C VAL A 18 -9.79 -23.16 12.48
N THR A 19 -8.74 -23.22 11.66
CA THR A 19 -8.65 -24.11 10.52
C THR A 19 -7.43 -25.02 10.65
N PHE A 20 -7.57 -26.24 10.16
CA PHE A 20 -6.51 -27.24 10.17
C PHE A 20 -6.49 -28.04 8.88
N ASN A 21 -5.37 -27.94 8.16
CA ASN A 21 -5.08 -28.69 6.96
C ASN A 21 -4.24 -29.92 7.31
N VAL A 22 -4.64 -31.08 6.85
CA VAL A 22 -3.88 -32.33 7.02
C VAL A 22 -3.72 -33.02 5.68
N TYR A 23 -2.54 -33.53 5.43
CA TYR A 23 -2.18 -34.29 4.24
C TYR A 23 -1.71 -35.65 4.67
N ARG A 24 -2.36 -36.68 4.16
CA ARG A 24 -2.09 -38.07 4.51
C ARG A 24 -1.54 -38.82 3.28
N ASP A 25 -0.42 -39.50 3.47
CA ASP A 25 0.07 -40.47 2.50
C ASP A 25 -0.85 -41.71 2.52
N CYS A 26 -1.52 -42.01 1.41
CA CYS A 26 -2.42 -43.16 1.31
C CYS A 26 -1.71 -44.46 0.87
N PHE A 27 -0.44 -44.44 0.47
CA PHE A 27 0.36 -45.64 0.22
C PHE A 27 1.11 -46.14 1.45
N GLY A 28 1.28 -45.34 2.46
CA GLY A 28 2.08 -45.62 3.64
C GLY A 28 1.33 -46.44 4.70
N GLY A 29 1.49 -47.75 4.76
CA GLY A 29 1.15 -48.57 5.92
C GLY A 29 -0.36 -48.81 6.18
N VAL A 30 -0.76 -48.94 7.44
CA VAL A 30 -2.14 -49.24 7.86
C VAL A 30 -3.09 -48.15 7.34
N ASN A 31 -4.12 -48.58 6.61
CA ASN A 31 -5.11 -47.70 5.96
C ASN A 31 -6.06 -47.04 7.00
N VAL A 32 -5.54 -46.14 7.82
CA VAL A 32 -6.31 -45.38 8.81
C VAL A 32 -6.88 -44.12 8.13
N PRO A 33 -8.19 -44.00 7.96
CA PRO A 33 -8.81 -42.85 7.32
C PRO A 33 -8.60 -41.58 8.17
N LEU A 34 -8.78 -40.41 7.54
CA LEU A 34 -8.89 -39.15 8.26
C LEU A 34 -10.09 -39.22 9.21
N ASP A 35 -9.92 -38.71 10.44
CA ASP A 35 -11.00 -38.66 11.42
C ASP A 35 -12.11 -37.72 10.92
N SER A 36 -13.38 -38.10 11.10
CA SER A 36 -14.53 -37.26 10.73
C SER A 36 -14.65 -36.02 11.61
N GLU A 37 -14.01 -36.02 12.77
CA GLU A 37 -14.00 -34.96 13.79
C GLU A 37 -12.68 -35.06 14.56
N ILE A 38 -12.07 -33.92 14.87
CA ILE A 38 -10.88 -33.84 15.72
C ILE A 38 -11.14 -33.01 16.97
N THR A 39 -10.48 -33.36 18.10
CA THR A 39 -10.56 -32.58 19.35
C THR A 39 -9.33 -31.68 19.44
N LEU A 40 -9.58 -30.36 19.53
CA LEU A 40 -8.59 -29.35 19.85
C LEU A 40 -8.49 -29.15 21.35
N GLY A 41 -7.28 -29.10 21.90
CA GLY A 41 -7.01 -28.63 23.26
C GLY A 41 -6.70 -27.13 23.24
N VAL A 42 -7.44 -26.34 24.02
CA VAL A 42 -7.15 -24.92 24.24
C VAL A 42 -6.54 -24.78 25.63
N TYR A 43 -5.32 -24.23 25.70
CA TYR A 43 -4.55 -24.12 26.93
C TYR A 43 -4.22 -22.66 27.24
N THR A 44 -4.18 -22.31 28.52
CA THR A 44 -3.60 -21.06 28.99
C THR A 44 -2.08 -21.12 28.91
N SER A 45 -1.41 -20.00 29.00
CA SER A 45 0.06 -19.89 28.86
C SER A 45 0.84 -20.68 29.94
N ASP A 46 0.24 -20.96 31.09
CA ASP A 46 0.77 -21.78 32.18
C ASP A 46 0.52 -23.29 31.99
N GLY A 47 -0.14 -23.68 30.89
CA GLY A 47 -0.33 -25.06 30.48
C GLY A 47 -1.56 -25.76 31.06
N ASN A 48 -2.42 -25.02 31.70
CA ASN A 48 -3.70 -25.57 32.14
C ASN A 48 -4.67 -25.66 30.99
N ILE A 49 -5.42 -26.77 30.93
CA ILE A 49 -6.49 -26.91 29.95
C ILE A 49 -7.60 -25.89 30.23
N TYR A 50 -7.86 -25.02 29.27
CA TYR A 50 -8.96 -24.06 29.32
C TYR A 50 -10.24 -24.66 28.75
N ASN A 51 -10.14 -25.27 27.55
CA ASN A 51 -11.29 -25.85 26.88
C ASN A 51 -10.87 -26.99 25.93
N ARG A 52 -11.84 -27.80 25.51
CA ARG A 52 -11.74 -28.84 24.49
C ARG A 52 -12.83 -28.57 23.47
N VAL A 53 -12.43 -28.43 22.22
CA VAL A 53 -13.34 -28.07 21.13
C VAL A 53 -13.23 -29.10 20.03
N LYS A 54 -14.35 -29.68 19.63
CA LYS A 54 -14.43 -30.58 18.49
C LYS A 54 -14.70 -29.79 17.22
N ILE A 55 -13.91 -30.08 16.21
CA ILE A 55 -14.07 -29.47 14.87
C ILE A 55 -14.23 -30.57 13.81
N PRO A 56 -15.25 -30.44 12.92
CA PRO A 56 -15.54 -31.44 11.91
C PRO A 56 -14.60 -31.38 10.71
N LEU A 57 -14.47 -32.49 10.00
CA LEU A 57 -13.91 -32.57 8.67
C LEU A 57 -14.91 -31.97 7.66
N ILE A 58 -14.54 -30.90 7.00
CA ILE A 58 -15.40 -30.21 6.03
C ILE A 58 -15.14 -30.67 4.60
N ILE A 59 -13.84 -30.86 4.23
CA ILE A 59 -13.44 -31.27 2.90
C ILE A 59 -12.51 -32.47 3.02
N LYS A 60 -12.71 -33.44 2.14
CA LYS A 60 -11.86 -34.60 1.97
C LYS A 60 -11.71 -34.90 0.49
N ASN A 61 -10.49 -34.75 -0.03
CA ASN A 61 -10.18 -34.98 -1.45
C ASN A 61 -8.85 -35.72 -1.59
N ASN A 62 -8.67 -36.47 -2.68
CA ASN A 62 -7.33 -36.85 -3.13
C ASN A 62 -6.73 -35.63 -3.84
N VAL A 63 -5.46 -35.39 -3.57
CA VAL A 63 -4.67 -34.32 -4.20
C VAL A 63 -3.63 -35.00 -5.08
N ASP A 64 -3.69 -34.68 -6.35
CA ASP A 64 -2.61 -35.08 -7.27
C ASP A 64 -1.41 -34.17 -7.03
N PRO A 65 -0.22 -34.69 -6.75
CA PRO A 65 0.98 -33.86 -6.66
C PRO A 65 1.18 -33.05 -7.94
N PRO A 66 1.71 -31.83 -7.87
CA PRO A 66 2.03 -31.05 -9.06
C PRO A 66 2.83 -31.89 -10.06
N GLY A 67 2.45 -31.88 -11.36
CA GLY A 67 3.13 -32.61 -12.44
C GLY A 67 3.02 -34.12 -12.40
N SER A 68 2.28 -34.72 -11.47
CA SER A 68 2.20 -36.21 -11.33
C SER A 68 1.39 -36.91 -12.40
N ILE A 69 0.58 -36.19 -13.17
CA ILE A 69 -0.45 -36.79 -14.06
C ILE A 69 0.18 -37.65 -15.20
N ASP A 70 1.35 -37.24 -15.69
CA ASP A 70 2.00 -37.92 -16.81
C ASP A 70 3.30 -38.68 -16.45
N CYS A 71 3.74 -38.59 -15.19
CA CYS A 71 4.97 -39.21 -14.71
C CYS A 71 4.71 -40.54 -13.96
N ASP A 72 5.04 -41.66 -14.56
CA ASP A 72 4.80 -43.00 -14.01
C ASP A 72 5.45 -43.27 -12.65
N ILE A 73 6.58 -42.60 -12.35
CA ILE A 73 7.27 -42.79 -11.07
C ILE A 73 6.41 -42.24 -9.91
N PHE A 74 5.65 -41.15 -10.13
CA PHE A 74 4.78 -40.62 -9.09
C PHE A 74 3.47 -41.36 -8.98
N LYS A 75 2.84 -41.74 -10.10
CA LYS A 75 1.61 -42.55 -10.10
C LYS A 75 1.73 -43.81 -9.27
N LYS A 76 2.93 -44.40 -9.23
CA LYS A 76 3.20 -45.64 -8.49
C LYS A 76 3.62 -45.43 -7.04
N ASN A 77 4.14 -44.25 -6.67
CA ASN A 77 4.79 -44.02 -5.39
C ASN A 77 4.16 -42.91 -4.53
N VAL A 78 3.31 -42.06 -5.10
CA VAL A 78 2.72 -40.94 -4.39
C VAL A 78 1.20 -41.02 -4.40
N CYS A 79 0.60 -40.93 -3.21
CA CYS A 79 -0.83 -40.85 -3.00
C CYS A 79 -1.09 -39.91 -1.81
N ILE A 80 -1.78 -38.80 -2.04
CA ILE A 80 -2.05 -37.82 -1.00
C ILE A 80 -3.54 -37.62 -0.82
N GLU A 81 -4.03 -37.82 0.39
CA GLU A 81 -5.37 -37.47 0.81
C GLU A 81 -5.34 -36.19 1.65
N TYR A 82 -6.09 -35.18 1.21
CA TYR A 82 -6.22 -33.90 1.88
C TYR A 82 -7.47 -33.86 2.75
N GLY A 83 -7.34 -33.38 3.98
CA GLY A 83 -8.43 -33.10 4.90
C GLY A 83 -8.41 -31.64 5.39
N PHE A 84 -9.55 -30.99 5.31
CA PHE A 84 -9.76 -29.64 5.83
C PHE A 84 -10.77 -29.66 6.98
N TYR A 85 -10.33 -29.20 8.14
CA TYR A 85 -11.16 -29.08 9.34
C TYR A 85 -11.34 -27.60 9.67
N GLU A 86 -12.56 -27.21 10.07
CA GLU A 86 -12.87 -25.86 10.46
C GLU A 86 -13.85 -25.84 11.64
N GLY A 87 -13.65 -24.92 12.56
CA GLY A 87 -14.57 -24.68 13.68
C GLY A 87 -14.23 -23.40 14.42
N PHE A 88 -15.02 -23.12 15.45
CA PHE A 88 -14.87 -21.92 16.27
C PHE A 88 -14.48 -22.28 17.69
N ILE A 89 -13.54 -21.50 18.24
CA ILE A 89 -13.21 -21.53 19.67
C ILE A 89 -13.60 -20.21 20.31
N GLU A 90 -14.05 -20.30 21.56
CA GLU A 90 -14.40 -19.14 22.38
C GLU A 90 -13.46 -19.09 23.58
N VAL A 91 -12.82 -17.93 23.80
CA VAL A 91 -11.86 -17.71 24.88
C VAL A 91 -12.14 -16.39 25.61
N ALA A 92 -11.92 -16.36 26.92
CA ALA A 92 -12.02 -15.15 27.72
C ALA A 92 -10.88 -14.16 27.40
N PRO A 93 -11.03 -12.86 27.71
CA PRO A 93 -9.91 -11.90 27.63
C PRO A 93 -8.68 -12.40 28.41
N ASN A 94 -7.51 -12.42 27.74
CA ASN A 94 -6.26 -12.88 28.35
C ASN A 94 -5.06 -12.22 27.68
N THR A 95 -4.29 -11.44 28.44
CA THR A 95 -3.09 -10.75 27.95
C THR A 95 -1.92 -11.68 27.66
N SER A 96 -1.89 -12.89 28.26
CA SER A 96 -0.89 -13.92 27.97
C SER A 96 -1.27 -14.82 26.80
N GLY A 97 -2.53 -14.70 26.31
CA GLY A 97 -3.06 -15.45 25.21
C GLY A 97 -3.33 -16.92 25.52
N TYR A 98 -3.49 -17.70 24.45
CA TYR A 98 -3.83 -19.13 24.51
C TYR A 98 -2.99 -19.93 23.53
N GLN A 99 -2.92 -21.25 23.79
CA GLN A 99 -2.28 -22.21 22.90
C GLN A 99 -3.32 -23.23 22.45
N ILE A 100 -3.30 -23.55 21.17
CA ILE A 100 -4.19 -24.54 20.57
C ILE A 100 -3.33 -25.72 20.11
N THR A 101 -3.71 -26.93 20.51
CA THR A 101 -3.01 -28.14 20.11
C THR A 101 -3.95 -29.20 19.57
N TYR A 102 -3.45 -30.03 18.66
CA TYR A 102 -4.05 -31.29 18.24
C TYR A 102 -2.95 -32.34 18.15
N SER A 103 -3.17 -33.53 18.72
CA SER A 103 -2.19 -34.61 18.74
C SER A 103 -2.75 -35.87 18.09
N ARG A 104 -1.94 -36.56 17.29
CA ARG A 104 -2.31 -37.80 16.60
C ARG A 104 -1.12 -38.76 16.52
N CYS A 105 -1.31 -40.01 16.88
CA CYS A 105 -0.43 -41.12 16.51
C CYS A 105 -0.91 -41.71 15.16
N CYS A 106 -0.11 -42.31 14.32
CA CYS A 106 1.33 -42.41 14.38
C CYS A 106 1.87 -41.93 13.04
N ARG A 107 3.14 -41.49 12.99
CA ARG A 107 3.77 -41.09 11.72
C ARG A 107 3.95 -42.32 10.84
N ASN A 108 3.96 -42.12 9.54
CA ASN A 108 4.52 -43.10 8.62
C ASN A 108 6.00 -43.34 8.96
N PHE A 109 6.53 -44.48 8.47
CA PHE A 109 7.95 -44.75 8.56
C PHE A 109 8.79 -43.60 7.99
N GLN A 110 9.80 -43.16 8.76
CA GLN A 110 10.71 -42.09 8.40
C GLN A 110 12.16 -42.58 8.54
N ASP A 111 12.95 -42.39 7.49
CA ASP A 111 14.33 -42.89 7.45
C ASP A 111 15.26 -42.10 8.40
N ASN A 112 14.93 -40.87 8.72
CA ASN A 112 15.72 -40.00 9.59
C ASN A 112 15.30 -39.99 11.07
N LEU A 113 14.25 -40.72 11.49
CA LEU A 113 13.84 -40.82 12.89
C LEU A 113 14.29 -42.16 13.53
N THR A 114 14.55 -42.13 14.85
CA THR A 114 15.09 -43.31 15.57
C THR A 114 14.23 -44.53 15.49
N ASP A 115 12.94 -44.40 15.59
CA ASP A 115 12.01 -45.51 15.54
C ASP A 115 11.35 -45.66 14.15
N GLY A 116 12.05 -45.12 13.14
CA GLY A 116 11.64 -45.17 11.74
C GLY A 116 11.48 -46.60 11.17
N GLY A 117 11.84 -47.63 11.92
CA GLY A 117 11.58 -49.05 11.60
C GLY A 117 10.14 -49.51 11.81
N GLY A 118 9.18 -48.60 11.92
CA GLY A 118 7.78 -48.94 12.13
C GLY A 118 7.40 -49.03 13.61
N SER A 119 8.21 -48.46 14.53
CA SER A 119 7.73 -48.27 15.89
C SER A 119 6.67 -47.19 15.86
N PRO A 120 5.46 -47.53 16.28
CA PRO A 120 4.30 -46.70 16.19
C PRO A 120 4.25 -45.61 17.26
N ASP A 121 5.35 -45.34 17.98
CA ASP A 121 5.35 -44.52 19.16
C ASP A 121 5.62 -43.02 18.90
N GLN A 122 6.14 -42.68 17.71
CA GLN A 122 6.29 -41.26 17.36
C GLN A 122 5.06 -40.76 16.58
N GLY A 123 4.14 -40.11 17.30
CA GLY A 123 3.05 -39.38 16.69
C GLY A 123 3.43 -37.97 16.30
N GLN A 124 2.46 -37.12 16.20
CA GLN A 124 2.64 -35.71 15.84
C GLN A 124 1.71 -34.82 16.65
N THR A 125 2.19 -33.62 17.01
CA THR A 125 1.38 -32.59 17.64
C THR A 125 1.46 -31.32 16.82
N TYR A 126 0.31 -30.83 16.42
CA TYR A 126 0.12 -29.55 15.74
C TYR A 126 -0.18 -28.48 16.77
N TYR A 127 0.30 -27.29 16.52
CA TYR A 127 0.30 -26.21 17.50
C TYR A 127 0.15 -24.85 16.80
N CYS A 128 -0.63 -23.95 17.41
CA CYS A 128 -0.59 -22.52 17.13
C CYS A 128 -0.87 -21.73 18.42
N LYS A 129 -0.43 -20.46 18.46
CA LYS A 129 -0.56 -19.59 19.63
C LYS A 129 -1.38 -18.35 19.28
N ILE A 130 -2.45 -18.08 20.04
CA ILE A 130 -3.14 -16.81 20.07
C ILE A 130 -2.38 -15.91 21.06
N PRO A 131 -1.90 -14.71 20.67
CA PRO A 131 -1.26 -13.75 21.56
C PRO A 131 -2.28 -13.11 22.52
N ASP A 132 -1.96 -11.96 23.12
CA ASP A 132 -2.92 -11.14 23.84
C ASP A 132 -4.20 -10.97 23.02
N THR A 133 -5.32 -11.43 23.58
CA THR A 133 -6.61 -11.43 22.88
C THR A 133 -7.09 -10.04 22.48
N SER A 134 -6.64 -8.98 23.19
CA SER A 134 -6.99 -7.59 22.86
C SER A 134 -6.44 -7.13 21.49
N LEU A 135 -5.40 -7.79 20.99
CA LEU A 135 -4.80 -7.50 19.67
C LEU A 135 -5.69 -7.96 18.52
N LYS A 136 -6.68 -8.86 18.77
CA LYS A 136 -7.57 -9.42 17.74
C LYS A 136 -6.81 -9.97 16.53
N ASN A 137 -5.68 -10.59 16.80
CA ASN A 137 -4.74 -11.07 15.80
C ASN A 137 -5.32 -12.18 14.94
N ASN A 138 -4.90 -12.22 13.67
CA ASN A 138 -5.06 -13.35 12.76
C ASN A 138 -3.70 -14.00 12.57
N SER A 139 -3.58 -15.32 12.73
CA SER A 139 -2.29 -15.97 12.48
C SER A 139 -1.92 -15.97 11.00
N PRO A 140 -0.65 -16.07 10.65
CA PRO A 140 -0.24 -16.39 9.29
C PRO A 140 -0.91 -17.68 8.80
N THR A 141 -1.06 -17.81 7.48
CA THR A 141 -1.58 -19.02 6.82
C THR A 141 -0.63 -19.40 5.70
N PHE A 142 -0.14 -20.66 5.69
CA PHE A 142 0.66 -21.16 4.58
C PHE A 142 -0.15 -21.15 3.29
N TYR A 143 0.50 -20.69 2.23
CA TYR A 143 -0.07 -20.68 0.89
C TYR A 143 0.26 -22.00 0.17
N GLY A 144 -0.73 -22.87 0.10
CA GLY A 144 -0.53 -24.18 -0.52
C GLY A 144 0.33 -25.14 0.30
N VAL A 145 0.68 -26.26 -0.31
CA VAL A 145 1.63 -27.23 0.21
C VAL A 145 2.66 -27.50 -0.87
N PRO A 146 3.94 -27.38 -0.57
CA PRO A 146 4.98 -27.72 -1.51
C PRO A 146 4.88 -29.20 -1.88
N SER A 147 5.38 -29.57 -3.04
CA SER A 147 5.43 -30.97 -3.46
C SER A 147 6.13 -31.81 -2.40
N PRO A 148 5.53 -32.93 -1.95
CA PRO A 148 6.10 -33.74 -0.88
C PRO A 148 7.18 -34.72 -1.37
N TYR A 149 7.70 -34.52 -2.58
CA TYR A 149 8.70 -35.40 -3.17
C TYR A 149 9.81 -34.59 -3.85
N MET A 150 10.97 -35.23 -3.98
CA MET A 150 12.14 -34.72 -4.70
C MET A 150 12.94 -35.91 -5.26
N CYS A 151 13.87 -35.64 -6.14
CA CYS A 151 14.79 -36.64 -6.67
C CYS A 151 16.09 -36.69 -5.87
N ASN A 152 16.67 -37.85 -5.72
CA ASN A 152 17.99 -38.00 -5.14
C ASN A 152 19.07 -37.45 -6.10
N ASN A 153 20.22 -37.10 -5.55
CA ASN A 153 21.36 -36.52 -6.27
C ASN A 153 21.03 -35.25 -7.07
N ASP A 154 19.93 -34.58 -6.74
CA ASP A 154 19.45 -33.39 -7.39
C ASP A 154 19.00 -32.33 -6.37
N THR A 155 19.20 -31.04 -6.71
CA THR A 155 18.73 -29.93 -5.86
C THR A 155 17.32 -29.55 -6.29
N THR A 156 16.39 -29.59 -5.34
CA THR A 156 15.01 -29.21 -5.57
C THR A 156 14.69 -27.96 -4.73
N SER A 157 14.08 -26.96 -5.37
CA SER A 157 13.60 -25.75 -4.70
C SER A 157 12.16 -25.92 -4.24
N PHE A 158 11.86 -25.43 -3.03
CA PHE A 158 10.50 -25.36 -2.47
C PHE A 158 10.23 -23.94 -1.98
N LEU A 159 8.97 -23.55 -1.98
CA LEU A 159 8.53 -22.29 -1.42
C LEU A 159 7.50 -22.57 -0.30
N PHE A 160 7.85 -22.19 0.92
CA PHE A 160 7.00 -22.34 2.12
C PHE A 160 6.34 -21.03 2.52
N ASP A 161 5.96 -20.20 1.55
CA ASP A 161 5.38 -18.90 1.80
C ASP A 161 4.10 -18.97 2.64
N ALA A 162 3.90 -17.92 3.42
CA ALA A 162 2.71 -17.71 4.21
C ALA A 162 2.23 -16.27 4.03
N ILE A 163 0.92 -16.08 4.22
CA ILE A 163 0.29 -14.77 4.14
C ILE A 163 -0.23 -14.42 5.51
N ASP A 164 0.05 -13.20 5.96
CA ASP A 164 -0.52 -12.61 7.15
C ASP A 164 -1.61 -11.60 6.79
N LYS A 165 -2.82 -11.77 7.35
CA LYS A 165 -3.98 -10.93 7.05
C LYS A 165 -3.87 -9.53 7.66
N ASP A 166 -3.14 -9.41 8.77
CA ASP A 166 -2.93 -8.15 9.48
C ASP A 166 -1.73 -7.38 8.92
N GLY A 167 -0.95 -7.99 8.02
CA GLY A 167 0.24 -7.41 7.40
C GLY A 167 1.47 -7.46 8.29
N ASP A 168 1.53 -8.39 9.24
CA ASP A 168 2.67 -8.57 10.13
C ASP A 168 3.91 -9.12 9.40
N SER A 169 5.09 -8.86 9.94
CA SER A 169 6.35 -9.38 9.42
C SER A 169 6.49 -10.87 9.72
N LEU A 170 6.81 -11.65 8.67
CA LEU A 170 7.02 -13.08 8.78
C LEU A 170 8.50 -13.44 8.70
N VAL A 171 8.92 -14.41 9.53
CA VAL A 171 10.30 -14.96 9.54
C VAL A 171 10.23 -16.46 9.50
N TYR A 172 10.89 -17.07 8.52
CA TYR A 172 10.86 -18.49 8.24
C TYR A 172 12.11 -19.21 8.75
N ARG A 173 11.93 -20.39 9.32
CA ARG A 173 13.04 -21.23 9.75
C ARG A 173 12.67 -22.70 9.79
N PHE A 174 13.68 -23.57 9.74
CA PHE A 174 13.49 -24.98 10.05
C PHE A 174 13.30 -25.20 11.53
N MET A 175 12.49 -26.20 11.89
CA MET A 175 12.24 -26.57 13.27
C MET A 175 12.20 -28.08 13.46
N ARG A 176 12.42 -28.49 14.71
CA ARG A 176 12.22 -29.88 15.12
C ARG A 176 10.74 -30.14 15.31
N PRO A 177 10.12 -31.11 14.59
CA PRO A 177 8.70 -31.44 14.74
C PRO A 177 8.38 -31.93 16.16
N TYR A 178 7.13 -31.71 16.56
CA TYR A 178 6.64 -32.26 17.82
C TYR A 178 6.11 -33.67 17.61
N GLN A 179 6.33 -34.54 18.63
CA GLN A 179 5.65 -35.81 18.73
C GLN A 179 4.42 -35.69 19.61
N GLY A 180 3.51 -36.68 19.54
CA GLY A 180 2.33 -36.74 20.37
C GLY A 180 1.37 -37.84 19.94
N GLY A 181 0.57 -38.28 20.89
CA GLY A 181 -0.19 -39.52 20.75
C GLY A 181 0.73 -40.76 20.90
N SER A 182 0.14 -41.91 21.05
CA SER A 182 0.82 -43.21 21.12
C SER A 182 -0.14 -44.30 20.66
N LEU A 183 0.34 -45.54 20.46
CA LEU A 183 -0.55 -46.67 20.14
C LEU A 183 -1.66 -46.86 21.17
N GLY A 184 -1.40 -46.60 22.44
CA GLY A 184 -2.40 -46.70 23.50
C GLY A 184 -3.37 -45.53 23.57
N ALA A 185 -3.01 -44.38 22.96
CA ALA A 185 -3.78 -43.14 22.88
C ALA A 185 -3.57 -42.48 21.53
N VAL A 186 -4.21 -43.03 20.50
CA VAL A 186 -4.02 -42.60 19.11
C VAL A 186 -4.42 -41.15 18.85
N SER A 187 -5.51 -40.73 19.45
CA SER A 187 -6.00 -39.35 19.51
C SER A 187 -6.22 -38.96 20.96
N PRO A 188 -5.19 -38.52 21.70
CA PRO A 188 -5.34 -38.23 23.12
C PRO A 188 -6.35 -37.09 23.33
N ASP A 189 -7.22 -37.26 24.38
CA ASP A 189 -8.19 -36.26 24.82
C ASP A 189 -8.00 -36.01 26.33
N PRO A 190 -7.48 -34.89 26.75
CA PRO A 190 -7.04 -33.74 25.91
C PRO A 190 -5.80 -34.06 25.10
N PRO A 191 -5.58 -33.34 23.95
CA PRO A 191 -4.32 -33.38 23.25
C PRO A 191 -3.13 -33.02 24.13
N ASN A 192 -1.92 -33.36 23.71
CA ASN A 192 -0.70 -33.08 24.48
C ASN A 192 -0.57 -31.59 24.84
N THR A 193 -0.09 -31.35 26.07
CA THR A 193 0.09 -30.00 26.65
C THR A 193 1.32 -29.29 26.09
N ILE A 194 1.59 -28.05 26.57
CA ILE A 194 2.73 -27.18 26.17
C ILE A 194 4.12 -27.78 26.38
N ARG A 195 4.29 -28.82 27.15
CA ARG A 195 5.55 -29.60 27.13
C ARG A 195 5.50 -30.54 25.93
N LEU A 196 5.68 -29.96 24.77
CA LEU A 196 5.64 -30.66 23.51
C LEU A 196 6.98 -31.39 23.33
N ASP A 197 6.94 -32.70 23.51
CA ASP A 197 8.09 -33.53 23.21
C ASP A 197 8.41 -33.45 21.72
N GLN A 198 9.70 -33.45 21.39
CA GLN A 198 10.16 -33.34 20.02
C GLN A 198 10.54 -34.72 19.49
N VAL A 199 10.41 -34.92 18.17
CA VAL A 199 10.86 -36.17 17.52
C VAL A 199 12.33 -36.43 17.79
N VAL A 200 12.72 -37.69 17.84
CA VAL A 200 14.10 -38.13 18.05
C VAL A 200 14.69 -38.60 16.73
N TYR A 201 15.72 -37.94 16.27
CA TYR A 201 16.43 -38.27 15.03
C TYR A 201 17.43 -39.41 15.25
N LYS A 202 17.66 -40.21 14.19
CA LYS A 202 18.77 -41.17 14.14
C LYS A 202 20.12 -40.46 14.18
N PRO A 203 21.21 -41.13 14.63
CA PRO A 203 22.56 -40.57 14.53
C PRO A 203 22.88 -40.10 13.12
N GLY A 204 23.45 -38.90 12.98
CA GLY A 204 23.77 -38.28 11.68
C GLY A 204 22.65 -37.45 11.06
N TYR A 205 21.44 -37.45 11.66
CA TYR A 205 20.30 -36.65 11.21
C TYR A 205 19.86 -35.66 12.31
N ASN A 206 19.35 -34.53 11.90
CA ASN A 206 18.68 -33.56 12.76
C ASN A 206 17.77 -32.65 11.91
N TYR A 207 17.08 -31.71 12.55
CA TYR A 207 16.14 -30.82 11.86
C TYR A 207 16.80 -29.81 10.90
N LEU A 208 18.12 -29.58 10.97
CA LEU A 208 18.93 -28.80 10.04
C LEU A 208 19.65 -29.68 9.00
N ASN A 209 19.70 -30.99 9.23
CA ASN A 209 20.27 -31.97 8.31
C ASN A 209 19.33 -33.20 8.23
N PRO A 210 18.10 -33.04 7.73
CA PRO A 210 17.13 -34.14 7.71
C PRO A 210 17.50 -35.24 6.71
N PHE A 211 18.35 -34.95 5.73
CA PHE A 211 18.83 -35.89 4.70
C PHE A 211 20.20 -36.48 5.04
N GLY A 212 20.70 -36.28 6.27
CA GLY A 212 22.00 -36.77 6.72
C GLY A 212 23.15 -35.82 6.35
N THR A 213 24.38 -36.22 6.73
CA THR A 213 25.58 -35.34 6.64
C THR A 213 26.02 -35.01 5.21
N ALA A 214 25.62 -35.81 4.22
CA ALA A 214 25.93 -35.59 2.81
C ALA A 214 24.78 -34.85 2.07
N GLY A 215 23.62 -34.68 2.71
CA GLY A 215 22.52 -33.85 2.22
C GLY A 215 22.57 -32.45 2.80
N TYR A 216 21.75 -31.54 2.26
CA TYR A 216 21.58 -30.20 2.84
C TYR A 216 20.15 -29.69 2.69
N ILE A 217 19.82 -28.73 3.54
CA ILE A 217 18.64 -27.86 3.40
C ILE A 217 19.06 -26.42 3.75
N ASP A 218 18.48 -25.47 3.06
CA ASP A 218 18.52 -24.06 3.44
C ASP A 218 17.15 -23.42 3.30
N ILE A 219 16.95 -22.29 3.99
CA ILE A 219 15.73 -21.49 3.90
C ILE A 219 16.10 -20.01 4.03
N ASP A 220 15.66 -19.22 3.09
CA ASP A 220 15.70 -17.77 3.25
C ASP A 220 14.66 -17.33 4.29
N ALA A 221 15.13 -16.70 5.35
CA ALA A 221 14.27 -16.32 6.48
C ALA A 221 13.20 -15.26 6.14
N ARG A 222 13.31 -14.58 5.01
CA ARG A 222 12.39 -13.52 4.58
C ARG A 222 11.43 -13.96 3.48
N THR A 223 11.94 -14.73 2.53
CA THR A 223 11.19 -15.13 1.33
C THR A 223 10.61 -16.53 1.42
N ALA A 224 11.04 -17.33 2.40
CA ALA A 224 10.67 -18.76 2.55
C ALA A 224 11.20 -19.67 1.44
N HIS A 225 12.04 -19.15 0.54
CA HIS A 225 12.65 -19.94 -0.52
C HIS A 225 13.62 -20.93 0.09
N THR A 226 13.49 -22.19 -0.30
CA THR A 226 14.31 -23.30 0.24
C THR A 226 14.94 -24.10 -0.87
N HIS A 227 16.11 -24.68 -0.58
CA HIS A 227 16.74 -25.66 -1.43
C HIS A 227 17.02 -26.93 -0.64
N PHE A 228 16.66 -28.06 -1.21
CA PHE A 228 16.85 -29.37 -0.63
C PHE A 228 17.72 -30.24 -1.56
N TYR A 229 18.65 -30.95 -0.97
CA TYR A 229 19.45 -31.96 -1.66
C TYR A 229 19.57 -33.20 -0.79
N SER A 230 19.26 -34.37 -1.37
CA SER A 230 19.49 -35.68 -0.74
C SER A 230 20.30 -36.60 -1.67
N PRO A 231 21.40 -37.20 -1.21
CA PRO A 231 22.13 -38.17 -2.01
C PRO A 231 21.48 -39.56 -2.02
N GLN A 232 20.41 -39.76 -1.25
CA GLN A 232 19.78 -41.06 -1.07
C GLN A 232 18.26 -40.96 -1.14
N SER A 233 17.61 -41.96 -1.72
CA SER A 233 16.17 -42.10 -1.70
C SER A 233 15.66 -42.53 -0.30
N GLY A 234 14.40 -42.21 0.00
CA GLY A 234 13.78 -42.54 1.29
C GLY A 234 12.68 -41.56 1.69
N ARG A 235 12.18 -41.68 2.93
CA ARG A 235 11.17 -40.82 3.51
C ARG A 235 11.77 -40.04 4.70
N PHE A 236 11.72 -38.73 4.62
CA PHE A 236 12.37 -37.86 5.59
C PHE A 236 11.37 -36.83 6.16
N VAL A 237 11.38 -36.66 7.49
CA VAL A 237 10.60 -35.61 8.11
C VAL A 237 11.35 -34.28 8.06
N VAL A 238 10.65 -33.23 7.64
CA VAL A 238 11.12 -31.85 7.63
C VAL A 238 10.07 -30.97 8.30
N GLY A 239 10.49 -30.06 9.18
CA GLY A 239 9.59 -29.11 9.82
C GLY A 239 9.96 -27.68 9.49
N VAL A 240 8.96 -26.88 9.12
CA VAL A 240 9.09 -25.43 8.87
C VAL A 240 8.21 -24.66 9.85
N GLU A 241 8.74 -23.58 10.40
CA GLU A 241 8.04 -22.68 11.31
C GLU A 241 8.05 -21.26 10.76
N VAL A 242 6.90 -20.60 10.82
CA VAL A 242 6.74 -19.18 10.51
C VAL A 242 6.50 -18.43 11.80
N LEU A 243 7.37 -17.49 12.10
CA LEU A 243 7.28 -16.59 13.24
C LEU A 243 6.64 -15.28 12.78
N GLU A 244 5.68 -14.78 13.54
CA GLU A 244 4.90 -13.58 13.26
C GLU A 244 5.33 -12.44 14.19
N TYR A 245 5.70 -11.29 13.61
CA TYR A 245 6.17 -10.11 14.35
C TYR A 245 5.37 -8.87 13.98
N ARG A 246 4.83 -8.18 15.01
CA ARG A 246 4.21 -6.86 14.89
C ARG A 246 5.09 -5.83 15.60
N ASN A 247 5.58 -4.83 14.86
CA ASN A 247 6.48 -3.80 15.40
C ASN A 247 7.71 -4.38 16.13
N GLY A 248 8.28 -5.47 15.61
CA GLY A 248 9.43 -6.15 16.20
C GLY A 248 9.13 -7.04 17.41
N VAL A 249 7.87 -7.16 17.82
CA VAL A 249 7.43 -8.03 18.93
C VAL A 249 6.88 -9.33 18.36
N LEU A 250 7.39 -10.47 18.84
CA LEU A 250 6.91 -11.80 18.46
C LEU A 250 5.49 -12.02 19.03
N LEU A 251 4.51 -12.19 18.14
CA LEU A 251 3.11 -12.49 18.50
C LEU A 251 2.86 -13.98 18.63
N GLY A 252 3.22 -14.73 17.60
CA GLY A 252 2.91 -16.14 17.51
C GLY A 252 3.76 -16.88 16.49
N ASN A 253 3.37 -18.10 16.21
CA ASN A 253 3.97 -18.93 15.18
C ASN A 253 2.96 -19.95 14.66
N ILE A 254 3.13 -20.33 13.40
CA ILE A 254 2.49 -21.50 12.79
C ILE A 254 3.56 -22.47 12.33
N ARG A 255 3.18 -23.74 12.17
CA ARG A 255 4.12 -24.82 11.83
C ARG A 255 3.56 -25.73 10.76
N MET A 256 4.46 -26.18 9.90
CA MET A 256 4.22 -27.22 8.92
C MET A 256 5.17 -28.38 9.19
N ASP A 257 4.63 -29.58 9.30
CA ASP A 257 5.35 -30.83 9.53
C ASP A 257 5.12 -31.72 8.29
N LEU A 258 6.19 -31.98 7.56
CA LEU A 258 6.16 -32.59 6.23
C LEU A 258 6.91 -33.90 6.22
N GLN A 259 6.40 -34.86 5.45
CA GLN A 259 7.15 -35.99 4.94
C GLN A 259 7.62 -35.66 3.52
N ILE A 260 8.92 -35.68 3.29
CA ILE A 260 9.51 -35.58 1.93
C ILE A 260 9.89 -36.98 1.48
N LEU A 261 9.34 -37.37 0.33
CA LEU A 261 9.69 -38.63 -0.35
C LEU A 261 10.78 -38.32 -1.38
N VAL A 262 11.96 -38.91 -1.19
CA VAL A 262 13.08 -38.80 -2.12
C VAL A 262 13.10 -40.06 -3.01
N LEU A 263 12.99 -39.85 -4.31
CA LEU A 263 12.91 -40.88 -5.33
C LEU A 263 14.18 -40.94 -6.21
N ASP A 264 14.40 -42.07 -6.85
CA ASP A 264 15.45 -42.21 -7.86
C ASP A 264 14.85 -41.86 -9.22
N CYS A 265 15.24 -40.70 -9.77
CA CYS A 265 14.63 -40.12 -10.97
C CYS A 265 15.61 -40.02 -12.14
N THR A 266 15.07 -39.84 -13.35
CA THR A 266 15.85 -39.39 -14.52
C THR A 266 16.16 -37.88 -14.40
N PRO A 267 17.33 -37.42 -14.88
CA PRO A 267 17.64 -35.99 -14.89
C PRO A 267 16.61 -35.18 -15.70
N ASN A 268 16.22 -34.04 -15.18
CA ASN A 268 15.44 -32.99 -15.82
C ASN A 268 15.98 -31.65 -15.33
N ASN A 269 15.98 -30.58 -16.12
CA ASN A 269 16.38 -29.24 -15.70
C ASN A 269 15.14 -28.42 -15.36
N ALA A 270 15.25 -27.55 -14.36
CA ALA A 270 14.17 -26.65 -14.01
C ALA A 270 14.06 -25.48 -15.00
N PRO A 271 12.88 -24.91 -15.22
CA PRO A 271 12.73 -23.69 -16.02
C PRO A 271 13.51 -22.51 -15.44
N ASP A 272 14.10 -21.69 -16.30
CA ASP A 272 14.64 -20.39 -15.93
C ASP A 272 13.51 -19.37 -15.86
N ILE A 273 13.40 -18.61 -14.77
CA ILE A 273 12.37 -17.59 -14.58
C ILE A 273 12.98 -16.24 -14.24
N GLY A 274 12.42 -15.16 -14.80
CA GLY A 274 12.87 -13.79 -14.55
C GLY A 274 11.82 -12.74 -14.89
N SER A 275 12.10 -11.51 -14.53
CA SER A 275 11.30 -10.33 -14.88
C SER A 275 12.13 -9.35 -15.72
N ASP A 276 11.47 -8.63 -16.64
CA ASP A 276 12.10 -7.62 -17.50
C ASP A 276 12.60 -6.39 -16.74
N LYS A 277 12.14 -6.18 -15.49
CA LYS A 277 12.48 -5.01 -14.65
C LYS A 277 13.14 -5.35 -13.32
N GLY A 278 13.51 -6.63 -13.12
CA GLY A 278 14.09 -7.11 -11.86
C GLY A 278 13.04 -7.52 -10.83
N SER A 279 13.47 -7.68 -9.58
CA SER A 279 12.65 -8.30 -8.52
C SER A 279 12.45 -7.42 -7.28
N ARG A 280 12.91 -6.16 -7.30
CA ARG A 280 12.76 -5.25 -6.16
C ARG A 280 12.32 -3.87 -6.62
N PHE A 281 11.18 -3.42 -6.12
CA PHE A 281 10.56 -2.16 -6.50
C PHE A 281 10.28 -1.27 -5.29
N THR A 282 10.34 0.04 -5.52
CA THR A 282 9.83 1.04 -4.58
C THR A 282 8.92 1.99 -5.36
N ILE A 283 7.66 2.08 -4.97
CA ILE A 283 6.63 2.89 -5.62
C ILE A 283 5.88 3.73 -4.58
N GLU A 284 5.34 4.86 -4.98
CA GLU A 284 4.41 5.59 -4.13
C GLU A 284 3.01 4.98 -4.22
N ALA A 285 2.26 5.07 -3.11
CA ALA A 285 0.85 4.69 -3.12
C ALA A 285 0.08 5.49 -4.19
N GLY A 286 -0.72 4.78 -4.99
CA GLY A 286 -1.42 5.34 -6.14
C GLY A 286 -0.65 5.31 -7.46
N ASP A 287 0.64 4.98 -7.48
CA ASP A 287 1.39 4.80 -8.73
C ASP A 287 1.22 3.37 -9.26
N ALA A 288 1.15 3.23 -10.58
CA ALA A 288 1.04 1.92 -11.22
C ALA A 288 2.42 1.29 -11.44
N LEU A 289 2.56 0.02 -11.07
CA LEU A 289 3.71 -0.83 -11.37
C LEU A 289 3.28 -1.95 -12.30
N CYS A 290 3.88 -2.05 -13.49
CA CYS A 290 3.71 -3.18 -14.40
C CYS A 290 5.07 -3.70 -14.87
N PHE A 291 5.20 -5.03 -14.97
CA PHE A 291 6.36 -5.71 -15.54
C PHE A 291 5.99 -7.09 -16.09
N ASP A 292 6.77 -7.58 -17.04
CA ASP A 292 6.61 -8.92 -17.60
C ASP A 292 7.42 -9.94 -16.81
N VAL A 293 6.80 -11.09 -16.55
CA VAL A 293 7.45 -12.28 -16.01
C VAL A 293 7.53 -13.32 -17.11
N THR A 294 8.74 -13.80 -17.38
CA THR A 294 9.01 -14.81 -18.42
C THR A 294 9.71 -16.00 -17.80
N ALA A 295 9.26 -17.19 -18.18
CA ALA A 295 9.92 -18.45 -17.82
C ALA A 295 10.16 -19.27 -19.08
N THR A 296 11.36 -19.89 -19.17
CA THR A 296 11.77 -20.70 -20.33
C THR A 296 12.42 -22.00 -19.86
N ASP A 297 11.97 -23.10 -20.40
CA ASP A 297 12.54 -24.42 -20.11
C ASP A 297 13.74 -24.73 -21.00
N PRO A 298 14.91 -25.17 -20.43
CA PRO A 298 16.11 -25.47 -21.21
C PRO A 298 16.03 -26.78 -21.96
N ASP A 299 15.20 -27.73 -21.51
CA ASP A 299 15.02 -29.05 -22.15
C ASP A 299 13.94 -29.01 -23.24
N GLY A 300 13.22 -27.91 -23.33
CA GLY A 300 12.16 -27.67 -24.32
C GLY A 300 10.78 -28.13 -23.88
N ASP A 301 10.60 -28.43 -22.61
CA ASP A 301 9.34 -28.82 -22.02
C ASP A 301 8.33 -27.69 -21.94
N ARG A 302 7.06 -28.02 -21.69
CA ARG A 302 6.01 -27.01 -21.46
C ARG A 302 6.18 -26.42 -20.10
N VAL A 303 6.23 -25.08 -20.03
CA VAL A 303 6.26 -24.32 -18.78
C VAL A 303 4.87 -23.85 -18.41
N LYS A 304 4.46 -24.08 -17.16
CA LYS A 304 3.33 -23.41 -16.51
C LYS A 304 3.88 -22.31 -15.63
N LEU A 305 3.39 -21.09 -15.80
CA LEU A 305 3.77 -19.91 -15.05
C LEU A 305 2.59 -19.43 -14.22
N ASN A 306 2.73 -19.45 -12.90
CA ASN A 306 1.71 -19.08 -11.94
C ASN A 306 2.20 -17.94 -11.04
N GLY A 307 1.28 -17.02 -10.69
CA GLY A 307 1.56 -15.94 -9.74
C GLY A 307 0.76 -16.09 -8.45
N ARG A 308 1.38 -15.80 -7.30
CA ARG A 308 0.73 -15.86 -5.99
C ARG A 308 1.26 -14.80 -5.04
N GLY A 309 0.45 -14.44 -4.05
CA GLY A 309 0.76 -13.43 -3.06
C GLY A 309 -0.51 -12.77 -2.53
N GLY A 310 -0.44 -12.17 -1.35
CA GLY A 310 -1.61 -11.57 -0.70
C GLY A 310 -2.30 -10.48 -1.53
N ILE A 311 -1.55 -9.76 -2.37
CA ILE A 311 -2.07 -8.69 -3.23
C ILE A 311 -2.73 -9.20 -4.53
N LEU A 312 -2.45 -10.44 -4.97
CA LEU A 312 -3.07 -11.03 -6.16
C LEU A 312 -4.52 -11.49 -5.91
N GLY A 313 -4.84 -11.85 -4.68
CA GLY A 313 -6.21 -12.19 -4.27
C GLY A 313 -6.84 -13.36 -5.02
N SER A 314 -6.04 -14.33 -5.45
CA SER A 314 -6.52 -15.50 -6.18
C SER A 314 -7.44 -16.37 -5.31
N PRO A 315 -8.53 -16.96 -5.87
CA PRO A 315 -9.40 -17.88 -5.13
C PRO A 315 -8.59 -19.05 -4.57
N GLY A 316 -8.73 -19.34 -3.27
CA GLY A 316 -7.99 -20.40 -2.58
C GLY A 316 -6.60 -20.01 -2.08
N SER A 317 -6.16 -18.79 -2.29
CA SER A 317 -4.82 -18.31 -1.92
C SER A 317 -4.68 -17.81 -0.46
N GLY A 318 -5.57 -18.21 0.43
CA GLY A 318 -5.54 -17.75 1.83
C GLY A 318 -6.09 -16.33 2.00
N PRO A 319 -5.86 -15.70 3.17
CA PRO A 319 -6.36 -14.36 3.43
C PRO A 319 -5.76 -13.34 2.46
N THR A 320 -6.62 -12.60 1.78
CA THR A 320 -6.21 -11.49 0.91
C THR A 320 -5.95 -10.25 1.75
N ILE A 321 -4.88 -9.53 1.42
CA ILE A 321 -4.62 -8.20 2.00
C ILE A 321 -5.76 -7.25 1.57
N SER A 322 -6.24 -6.43 2.50
CA SER A 322 -7.21 -5.37 2.19
C SER A 322 -6.60 -4.37 1.21
N GLY A 323 -7.39 -3.89 0.23
CA GLY A 323 -6.97 -2.90 -0.74
C GLY A 323 -7.09 -3.38 -2.20
N THR A 324 -6.61 -2.55 -3.13
CA THR A 324 -6.66 -2.85 -4.57
C THR A 324 -5.77 -4.03 -4.91
N LYS A 325 -6.37 -5.02 -5.58
CA LYS A 325 -5.67 -6.24 -5.98
C LYS A 325 -4.79 -6.01 -7.19
N ALA A 326 -3.63 -6.68 -7.17
CA ALA A 326 -2.79 -6.81 -8.35
C ALA A 326 -3.43 -7.77 -9.37
N THR A 327 -3.04 -7.62 -10.63
CA THR A 327 -3.43 -8.50 -11.72
C THR A 327 -2.23 -9.29 -12.22
N PHE A 328 -2.42 -10.56 -12.38
CA PHE A 328 -1.52 -11.48 -13.07
C PHE A 328 -2.34 -12.63 -13.60
N ARG A 329 -2.06 -13.06 -14.81
CA ARG A 329 -2.77 -14.19 -15.40
C ARG A 329 -1.83 -15.40 -15.49
N ASP A 330 -2.19 -16.47 -14.79
CA ASP A 330 -1.53 -17.75 -14.94
C ASP A 330 -1.56 -18.18 -16.41
N THR A 331 -0.44 -18.66 -16.91
CA THR A 331 -0.26 -18.98 -18.33
C THR A 331 0.62 -20.22 -18.51
N SER A 332 0.69 -20.72 -19.74
CA SER A 332 1.63 -21.78 -20.11
C SER A 332 2.11 -21.61 -21.54
N GLY A 333 3.31 -22.10 -21.82
CA GLY A 333 3.93 -22.05 -23.16
C GLY A 333 4.96 -23.15 -23.37
N ILE A 334 5.44 -23.31 -24.59
CA ILE A 334 6.50 -24.25 -24.96
C ILE A 334 7.52 -23.54 -25.84
N PRO A 335 8.79 -23.53 -25.51
CA PRO A 335 9.39 -23.76 -24.19
C PRO A 335 9.26 -22.58 -23.27
N THR A 336 8.55 -21.49 -23.69
CA THR A 336 8.51 -20.21 -22.99
C THR A 336 7.07 -19.80 -22.67
N ALA A 337 6.84 -19.32 -21.45
CA ALA A 337 5.61 -18.69 -20.99
C ALA A 337 5.90 -17.29 -20.48
N THR A 338 5.07 -16.30 -20.86
CA THR A 338 5.19 -14.91 -20.41
C THR A 338 3.82 -14.37 -19.99
N SER A 339 3.78 -13.61 -18.89
CA SER A 339 2.59 -12.91 -18.41
C SER A 339 2.94 -11.62 -17.73
N GLU A 340 2.09 -10.59 -17.89
CA GLU A 340 2.26 -9.28 -17.27
C GLU A 340 1.67 -9.26 -15.87
N PHE A 341 2.45 -8.72 -14.93
CA PHE A 341 1.98 -8.32 -13.60
C PHE A 341 1.73 -6.82 -13.58
N CYS A 342 0.56 -6.39 -13.06
CA CYS A 342 0.26 -4.98 -12.82
C CYS A 342 -0.40 -4.78 -11.46
N TRP A 343 0.01 -3.72 -10.76
CA TRP A 343 -0.56 -3.33 -9.48
C TRP A 343 -0.51 -1.81 -9.27
N THR A 344 -1.60 -1.27 -8.72
CA THR A 344 -1.68 0.11 -8.24
C THR A 344 -2.14 0.07 -6.79
N PRO A 345 -1.23 0.21 -5.80
CA PRO A 345 -1.61 0.17 -4.38
C PRO A 345 -2.49 1.36 -3.99
N ASP A 346 -3.47 1.13 -3.11
CA ASP A 346 -4.29 2.18 -2.52
C ASP A 346 -3.45 3.07 -1.57
N CYS A 347 -4.00 4.22 -1.22
CA CYS A 347 -3.29 5.22 -0.41
C CYS A 347 -2.91 4.74 1.00
N ASP A 348 -3.69 3.84 1.58
CA ASP A 348 -3.50 3.25 2.90
C ASP A 348 -2.57 2.02 2.90
N MET A 349 -2.11 1.59 1.73
CA MET A 349 -1.21 0.43 1.60
C MET A 349 0.28 0.78 1.80
N ALA A 350 0.62 2.03 2.08
CA ALA A 350 1.99 2.41 2.40
C ALA A 350 2.45 1.82 3.74
N ARG A 351 3.60 1.12 3.72
CA ARG A 351 4.17 0.48 4.92
C ARG A 351 5.68 0.30 4.82
N SER A 352 6.33 0.10 5.98
CA SER A 352 7.80 -0.05 6.05
C SER A 352 8.31 -1.43 5.60
N ILE A 353 7.44 -2.44 5.59
CA ILE A 353 7.77 -3.81 5.13
C ILE A 353 7.27 -4.02 3.70
N PRO A 354 8.00 -4.77 2.85
CA PRO A 354 7.59 -4.99 1.48
C PRO A 354 6.35 -5.88 1.37
N TYR A 355 5.66 -5.78 0.24
CA TYR A 355 4.75 -6.80 -0.25
C TYR A 355 5.55 -7.81 -1.06
N PHE A 356 5.29 -9.09 -0.83
CA PHE A 356 5.89 -10.16 -1.62
C PHE A 356 4.90 -10.70 -2.65
N VAL A 357 5.41 -10.91 -3.85
CA VAL A 357 4.73 -11.64 -4.92
C VAL A 357 5.68 -12.74 -5.39
N TYR A 358 5.15 -13.94 -5.49
CA TYR A 358 5.90 -15.11 -5.86
C TYR A 358 5.41 -15.62 -7.22
N PHE A 359 6.32 -15.80 -8.14
CA PHE A 359 6.02 -16.44 -9.42
C PHE A 359 6.72 -17.77 -9.47
N THR A 360 5.97 -18.81 -9.86
CA THR A 360 6.49 -20.18 -9.97
C THR A 360 6.38 -20.63 -11.41
N ALA A 361 7.48 -21.07 -11.98
CA ALA A 361 7.54 -21.76 -13.25
C ALA A 361 7.69 -23.26 -12.98
N GLU A 362 6.82 -24.08 -13.55
CA GLU A 362 6.83 -25.55 -13.46
C GLU A 362 6.86 -26.13 -14.86
N ASP A 363 7.79 -27.05 -15.15
CA ASP A 363 7.80 -27.81 -16.41
C ASP A 363 6.83 -29.01 -16.38
N ASP A 364 6.63 -29.65 -17.51
CA ASP A 364 5.92 -30.93 -17.61
C ASP A 364 6.86 -32.12 -17.88
N GLY A 365 8.15 -31.93 -17.56
CA GLY A 365 9.15 -33.00 -17.57
C GLY A 365 8.85 -34.12 -16.56
N CYS A 366 9.60 -35.20 -16.57
CA CYS A 366 9.42 -36.33 -15.64
C CYS A 366 10.72 -36.64 -14.89
N PRO A 367 10.86 -36.26 -13.62
CA PRO A 367 9.91 -35.55 -12.75
C PRO A 367 9.81 -34.10 -13.12
N PRO A 368 8.63 -33.48 -12.96
CA PRO A 368 8.51 -32.06 -13.18
C PRO A 368 9.35 -31.29 -12.17
N LYS A 369 9.98 -30.23 -12.64
CA LYS A 369 10.74 -29.30 -11.82
C LYS A 369 10.14 -27.91 -11.85
N PHE A 370 10.50 -27.13 -10.85
CA PHE A 370 10.03 -25.77 -10.73
C PHE A 370 11.13 -24.85 -10.22
N ASN A 371 11.00 -23.62 -10.62
CA ASN A 371 11.82 -22.53 -10.14
C ASN A 371 10.93 -21.35 -9.78
N ASN A 372 11.42 -20.47 -8.90
CA ASN A 372 10.64 -19.37 -8.36
C ASN A 372 11.34 -18.02 -8.61
N LEU A 373 10.54 -16.97 -8.75
CA LEU A 373 10.95 -15.59 -8.76
C LEU A 373 10.22 -14.85 -7.64
N ASP A 374 10.96 -14.39 -6.65
CA ASP A 374 10.43 -13.61 -5.55
C ASP A 374 10.53 -12.12 -5.87
N VAL A 375 9.44 -11.40 -5.77
CA VAL A 375 9.37 -9.97 -6.03
C VAL A 375 8.99 -9.21 -4.77
N GLU A 376 9.86 -8.26 -4.38
CA GLU A 376 9.65 -7.35 -3.25
C GLU A 376 9.12 -5.99 -3.75
N ILE A 377 8.00 -5.53 -3.22
CA ILE A 377 7.42 -4.23 -3.56
C ILE A 377 7.26 -3.38 -2.29
N TYR A 378 8.04 -2.32 -2.19
CA TYR A 378 7.95 -1.33 -1.14
C TYR A 378 6.99 -0.23 -1.57
N VAL A 379 5.96 0.03 -0.78
CA VAL A 379 4.98 1.09 -1.02
C VAL A 379 5.22 2.22 -0.04
N THR A 380 5.61 3.39 -0.55
CA THR A 380 5.80 4.60 0.25
C THR A 380 4.53 5.47 0.23
N PRO A 381 4.30 6.30 1.25
CA PRO A 381 3.20 7.25 1.23
C PRO A 381 3.30 8.20 0.02
N PHE A 382 2.16 8.60 -0.53
CA PHE A 382 2.12 9.68 -1.51
C PHE A 382 2.49 11.00 -0.83
N VAL A 383 3.58 11.62 -1.28
CA VAL A 383 4.09 12.86 -0.68
C VAL A 383 3.47 14.08 -1.37
N GLY A 384 3.26 14.02 -2.67
CA GLY A 384 2.74 15.10 -3.48
C GLY A 384 3.76 16.23 -3.75
N ALA A 385 3.25 17.32 -4.32
CA ALA A 385 4.03 18.51 -4.66
C ALA A 385 4.58 19.21 -3.40
N LYS A 386 5.76 19.85 -3.54
CA LYS A 386 6.44 20.58 -2.45
C LYS A 386 6.72 22.04 -2.80
N LYS A 387 6.45 22.46 -4.04
CA LYS A 387 6.85 23.78 -4.53
C LYS A 387 5.66 24.64 -4.93
N LEU A 388 5.32 25.58 -4.05
CA LEU A 388 4.35 26.63 -4.28
C LEU A 388 5.08 27.94 -4.61
N ILE A 389 4.72 28.57 -5.73
CA ILE A 389 5.26 29.85 -6.19
C ILE A 389 4.15 30.88 -6.19
N GLY A 390 4.45 32.06 -5.65
CA GLY A 390 3.57 33.24 -5.60
C GLY A 390 4.14 34.31 -4.68
N PRO A 391 3.61 35.53 -4.72
CA PRO A 391 4.08 36.63 -3.86
C PRO A 391 3.73 36.35 -2.38
N THR A 392 4.65 36.70 -1.49
CA THR A 392 4.46 36.68 -0.03
C THR A 392 3.94 38.00 0.53
N ASP A 393 3.98 39.06 -0.28
CA ASP A 393 3.35 40.37 -0.02
C ASP A 393 2.26 40.60 -1.07
N ALA A 394 1.07 40.90 -0.64
CA ALA A 394 -0.10 41.11 -1.49
C ALA A 394 -0.79 42.45 -1.10
N CYS A 395 -1.36 43.11 -2.08
CA CYS A 395 -2.17 44.27 -1.84
C CYS A 395 -3.63 43.90 -1.57
N ARG A 396 -4.25 44.54 -0.58
CA ARG A 396 -5.67 44.35 -0.27
C ARG A 396 -6.54 44.72 -1.49
N TYR A 397 -7.54 43.89 -1.77
CA TYR A 397 -8.48 44.01 -2.90
C TYR A 397 -7.81 43.87 -4.28
N ASN A 398 -6.64 43.22 -4.33
CA ASN A 398 -5.98 42.90 -5.58
C ASN A 398 -5.84 41.38 -5.72
N GLN A 399 -5.83 40.92 -6.98
CA GLN A 399 -5.69 39.53 -7.32
C GLN A 399 -4.22 39.16 -7.56
N PHE A 400 -3.81 38.02 -7.04
CA PHE A 400 -2.47 37.48 -7.22
C PHE A 400 -2.55 35.99 -7.57
N ASP A 401 -1.63 35.56 -8.44
CA ASP A 401 -1.54 34.18 -8.91
C ASP A 401 -0.58 33.36 -8.03
N TYR A 402 -1.02 32.16 -7.68
CA TYR A 402 -0.23 31.16 -6.96
C TYR A 402 -0.22 29.87 -7.76
N THR A 403 0.96 29.24 -7.87
CA THR A 403 1.14 28.10 -8.78
C THR A 403 1.98 27.02 -8.12
N ILE A 404 1.51 25.79 -8.20
CA ILE A 404 2.28 24.57 -7.93
C ILE A 404 3.04 24.20 -9.22
N THR A 405 4.34 23.91 -9.11
CA THR A 405 5.20 23.71 -10.29
C THR A 405 5.78 22.30 -10.42
N ASP A 406 5.65 21.48 -9.40
CA ASP A 406 6.20 20.12 -9.31
C ASP A 406 5.12 19.04 -9.06
N GLY A 407 3.85 19.36 -9.31
CA GLY A 407 2.77 18.40 -9.23
C GLY A 407 2.81 17.35 -10.34
N LYS A 408 2.33 16.14 -10.03
CA LYS A 408 2.25 15.04 -11.02
C LYS A 408 1.18 15.32 -12.07
N LEU A 409 1.35 14.70 -13.25
CA LEU A 409 0.34 14.74 -14.30
C LEU A 409 -0.97 14.11 -13.81
N LYS A 410 -2.11 14.71 -14.22
CA LYS A 410 -3.47 14.31 -13.88
C LYS A 410 -3.88 14.46 -12.41
N SER A 411 -3.02 14.98 -11.57
CA SER A 411 -3.38 15.33 -10.19
C SER A 411 -4.32 16.53 -10.14
N SER A 412 -5.10 16.60 -9.09
CA SER A 412 -5.86 17.78 -8.66
C SER A 412 -5.24 18.38 -7.39
N PHE A 413 -5.77 19.52 -6.95
CA PHE A 413 -5.22 20.24 -5.79
C PHE A 413 -6.37 20.66 -4.87
N GLU A 414 -6.11 20.58 -3.58
CA GLU A 414 -6.98 21.14 -2.55
C GLU A 414 -6.30 22.40 -2.00
N TRP A 415 -6.99 23.53 -2.15
CA TRP A 415 -6.54 24.84 -1.66
C TRP A 415 -7.40 25.31 -0.51
N GLU A 416 -6.78 25.79 0.52
CA GLU A 416 -7.44 26.50 1.62
C GLU A 416 -6.79 27.88 1.78
N VAL A 417 -7.62 28.91 1.79
CA VAL A 417 -7.19 30.31 1.86
C VAL A 417 -7.84 30.96 3.05
N THR A 418 -7.03 31.70 3.82
CA THR A 418 -7.53 32.55 4.91
C THR A 418 -7.17 34.00 4.59
N GLY A 419 -8.14 34.90 4.71
CA GLY A 419 -7.93 36.32 4.46
C GLY A 419 -8.11 36.77 3.01
N GLY A 420 -8.57 35.88 2.13
CA GLY A 420 -8.90 36.13 0.73
C GLY A 420 -9.80 35.06 0.16
N ASP A 421 -10.21 35.23 -1.08
CA ASP A 421 -11.10 34.34 -1.82
C ASP A 421 -10.45 33.86 -3.11
N ILE A 422 -10.61 32.57 -3.41
CA ILE A 422 -10.12 31.98 -4.69
C ILE A 422 -11.08 32.40 -5.80
N ILE A 423 -10.53 32.94 -6.87
CA ILE A 423 -11.27 33.33 -8.06
C ILE A 423 -11.21 32.22 -9.11
N GLY A 424 -12.35 31.64 -9.45
CA GLY A 424 -12.46 30.58 -10.46
C GLY A 424 -12.33 29.18 -9.87
N ALA A 425 -11.71 28.26 -10.64
CA ALA A 425 -11.60 26.86 -10.24
C ALA A 425 -10.53 26.66 -9.15
N SER A 426 -10.92 26.02 -8.05
CA SER A 426 -10.07 25.79 -6.86
C SER A 426 -9.33 24.45 -6.86
N ASN A 427 -9.42 23.65 -7.95
CA ASN A 427 -8.79 22.32 -8.01
C ASN A 427 -7.62 22.21 -8.98
N LYS A 428 -7.11 23.35 -9.46
CA LYS A 428 -6.02 23.42 -10.43
C LYS A 428 -4.68 23.70 -9.75
N ALA A 429 -3.59 23.39 -10.45
CA ALA A 429 -2.24 23.71 -10.01
C ALA A 429 -1.99 25.23 -9.89
N LYS A 430 -2.80 26.04 -10.56
CA LYS A 430 -2.74 27.50 -10.51
C LYS A 430 -4.09 28.04 -10.08
N VAL A 431 -4.07 28.97 -9.10
CA VAL A 431 -5.23 29.72 -8.64
C VAL A 431 -4.91 31.21 -8.57
N SER A 432 -5.92 32.05 -8.76
CA SER A 432 -5.87 33.50 -8.47
C SER A 432 -6.62 33.76 -7.18
N ILE A 433 -6.05 34.57 -6.28
CA ILE A 433 -6.63 34.88 -4.98
C ILE A 433 -6.82 36.39 -4.89
N ASP A 434 -8.03 36.83 -4.52
CA ASP A 434 -8.38 38.20 -4.14
C ASP A 434 -8.25 38.35 -2.64
N TRP A 435 -7.35 39.24 -2.18
CA TRP A 435 -7.05 39.41 -0.77
C TRP A 435 -7.92 40.51 -0.13
N SER A 436 -8.74 40.15 0.85
CA SER A 436 -9.71 41.05 1.53
C SER A 436 -9.34 41.39 2.97
N SER A 437 -8.53 40.55 3.64
CA SER A 437 -8.11 40.79 5.03
C SER A 437 -7.28 42.06 5.19
N PRO A 438 -7.32 42.73 6.34
CA PRO A 438 -6.61 44.00 6.53
C PRO A 438 -5.09 43.87 6.71
N THR A 439 -4.56 42.72 7.16
CA THR A 439 -3.16 42.63 7.58
C THR A 439 -2.42 41.36 7.17
N ALA A 440 -3.09 40.22 7.16
CA ALA A 440 -2.46 38.95 6.92
C ALA A 440 -3.42 37.94 6.30
N GLY A 441 -2.84 37.04 5.52
CA GLY A 441 -3.51 35.88 4.97
C GLY A 441 -2.62 34.64 5.02
N SER A 442 -3.18 33.50 4.70
CA SER A 442 -2.43 32.27 4.52
C SER A 442 -3.02 31.43 3.41
N ILE A 443 -2.17 30.69 2.77
CA ILE A 443 -2.51 29.66 1.81
C ILE A 443 -1.98 28.35 2.37
N ARG A 444 -2.80 27.29 2.31
CA ARG A 444 -2.29 25.95 2.35
C ARG A 444 -2.86 25.17 1.17
N VAL A 445 -2.02 24.36 0.55
CA VAL A 445 -2.37 23.58 -0.62
C VAL A 445 -1.73 22.20 -0.52
N ARG A 446 -2.44 21.19 -0.98
CA ARG A 446 -1.90 19.85 -1.18
C ARG A 446 -2.32 19.29 -2.52
N GLU A 447 -1.50 18.42 -3.03
CA GLU A 447 -1.80 17.65 -4.22
C GLU A 447 -2.69 16.45 -3.87
N VAL A 448 -3.61 16.14 -4.76
CA VAL A 448 -4.44 14.92 -4.72
C VAL A 448 -4.15 14.14 -5.99
N SER A 449 -3.57 12.95 -5.86
CA SER A 449 -3.24 12.10 -7.00
C SER A 449 -4.48 11.71 -7.82
N GLU A 450 -4.28 11.18 -9.03
CA GLU A 450 -5.37 10.66 -9.88
C GLU A 450 -6.23 9.61 -9.13
N ASN A 451 -5.63 8.84 -8.23
CA ASN A 451 -6.29 7.80 -7.44
C ASN A 451 -6.75 8.28 -6.05
N GLY A 452 -6.75 9.59 -5.81
CA GLY A 452 -7.27 10.19 -4.58
C GLY A 452 -6.32 10.19 -3.38
N CYS A 453 -5.05 9.82 -3.55
CA CYS A 453 -4.07 9.91 -2.47
C CYS A 453 -3.73 11.37 -2.16
N LEU A 454 -3.73 11.71 -0.87
CA LEU A 454 -3.53 13.06 -0.38
C LEU A 454 -2.05 13.30 -0.08
N GLY A 455 -1.47 14.33 -0.71
CA GLY A 455 -0.12 14.79 -0.42
C GLY A 455 -0.03 15.60 0.87
N GLU A 456 1.20 15.96 1.24
CA GLU A 456 1.45 16.83 2.37
C GLU A 456 1.00 18.27 2.09
N TRP A 457 0.60 18.99 3.15
CA TRP A 457 0.22 20.39 3.04
C TRP A 457 1.45 21.30 2.88
N ILE A 458 1.45 22.12 1.84
CA ILE A 458 2.37 23.24 1.68
C ILE A 458 1.70 24.47 2.27
N ASN A 459 2.39 25.20 3.14
CA ASN A 459 1.87 26.40 3.80
C ASN A 459 2.64 27.63 3.33
N LEU A 460 1.93 28.73 3.05
CA LEU A 460 2.50 30.01 2.70
C LEU A 460 1.76 31.13 3.44
N ASN A 461 2.50 31.88 4.23
CA ASN A 461 1.96 33.06 4.92
C ASN A 461 2.09 34.29 4.02
N ILE A 462 1.04 35.10 3.97
CA ILE A 462 0.97 36.30 3.13
C ILE A 462 0.80 37.53 4.02
N ILE A 463 1.66 38.51 3.79
CA ILE A 463 1.49 39.85 4.39
C ILE A 463 0.55 40.65 3.48
N ILE A 464 -0.57 41.07 3.98
CA ILE A 464 -1.53 41.87 3.20
C ILE A 464 -1.31 43.35 3.55
N ARG A 465 -0.92 44.10 2.54
CA ARG A 465 -0.65 45.55 2.63
C ARG A 465 -1.92 46.32 2.32
N PRO A 466 -2.21 47.41 3.07
CA PRO A 466 -3.34 48.24 2.76
C PRO A 466 -3.15 48.94 1.42
N SER A 467 -4.15 48.91 0.56
CA SER A 467 -4.19 49.76 -0.64
C SER A 467 -4.62 51.18 -0.23
N PRO A 468 -4.05 52.21 -0.88
CA PRO A 468 -4.53 53.60 -0.64
C PRO A 468 -6.03 53.70 -0.93
N PRO A 469 -6.77 54.54 -0.21
CA PRO A 469 -8.17 54.80 -0.51
C PRO A 469 -8.33 55.47 -1.88
N LEU A 470 -9.54 55.42 -2.43
CA LEU A 470 -9.85 56.07 -3.71
C LEU A 470 -9.52 57.59 -3.59
N PRO A 471 -8.60 58.14 -4.42
CA PRO A 471 -8.25 59.55 -4.36
C PRO A 471 -9.45 60.44 -4.66
N ILE A 472 -9.57 61.55 -3.94
CA ILE A 472 -10.61 62.56 -4.19
C ILE A 472 -9.98 63.71 -4.97
N ILE A 473 -10.42 63.89 -6.23
CA ILE A 473 -9.91 64.95 -7.10
C ILE A 473 -10.56 66.28 -6.69
N LEU A 474 -9.73 67.23 -6.23
CA LEU A 474 -10.16 68.56 -5.86
C LEU A 474 -9.88 69.54 -7.03
N GLY A 475 -10.90 70.28 -7.44
CA GLY A 475 -10.83 71.22 -8.55
C GLY A 475 -12.23 71.49 -9.12
N LYS A 476 -12.34 72.37 -10.10
CA LYS A 476 -13.62 72.73 -10.73
C LYS A 476 -14.11 71.59 -11.66
N ASP A 477 -15.37 71.24 -11.59
CA ASP A 477 -16.05 70.31 -12.49
C ASP A 477 -16.62 70.97 -13.75
N THR A 478 -16.62 72.33 -13.75
CA THR A 478 -17.03 73.17 -14.87
C THR A 478 -16.07 74.35 -15.01
N VAL A 479 -15.55 74.60 -16.19
CA VAL A 479 -14.59 75.64 -16.48
C VAL A 479 -15.00 76.41 -17.75
N CYS A 480 -14.54 77.65 -17.87
CA CYS A 480 -14.75 78.44 -19.09
C CYS A 480 -13.70 78.11 -20.14
N THR A 481 -14.07 78.28 -21.42
CA THR A 481 -13.11 78.26 -22.52
C THR A 481 -12.01 79.30 -22.25
N ASP A 482 -10.75 78.93 -22.40
CA ASP A 482 -9.59 79.81 -22.20
C ASP A 482 -9.26 80.17 -20.76
N GLU A 483 -9.84 79.45 -19.74
CA GLU A 483 -9.43 79.66 -18.35
C GLU A 483 -7.97 79.17 -18.17
N PRO A 484 -7.01 80.06 -17.84
CA PRO A 484 -5.63 79.67 -17.75
C PRO A 484 -5.31 78.91 -16.46
N ASN A 485 -4.29 78.05 -16.51
CA ASN A 485 -3.68 77.41 -15.36
C ASN A 485 -4.66 76.57 -14.49
N LEU A 486 -5.46 75.73 -15.13
CA LEU A 486 -6.34 74.78 -14.41
C LEU A 486 -5.50 73.79 -13.61
N ILE A 487 -5.66 73.81 -12.30
CA ILE A 487 -4.94 72.93 -11.39
C ILE A 487 -5.95 72.04 -10.66
N TYR A 488 -5.66 70.73 -10.69
CA TYR A 488 -6.38 69.74 -9.92
C TYR A 488 -5.40 69.05 -8.97
N THR A 489 -5.88 68.72 -7.77
CA THR A 489 -5.03 68.13 -6.75
C THR A 489 -5.75 66.98 -6.06
N VAL A 490 -4.98 66.06 -5.49
CA VAL A 490 -5.47 65.10 -4.50
C VAL A 490 -4.69 65.27 -3.19
N THR A 491 -5.16 64.66 -2.13
CA THR A 491 -4.46 64.68 -0.83
C THR A 491 -3.04 64.13 -1.01
N TYR A 492 -2.03 64.84 -0.52
CA TYR A 492 -0.63 64.45 -0.62
C TYR A 492 -0.20 63.53 0.51
N THR A 493 0.38 62.38 0.14
CA THR A 493 1.06 61.46 1.06
C THR A 493 2.52 61.35 0.63
N ALA A 494 3.47 61.61 1.51
CA ALA A 494 4.88 61.81 1.16
C ALA A 494 5.55 60.56 0.54
N THR A 495 5.12 59.37 0.92
CA THR A 495 5.65 58.09 0.45
C THR A 495 4.96 57.55 -0.83
N ASN A 496 3.87 58.21 -1.25
CA ASN A 496 3.06 57.70 -2.36
C ASN A 496 3.46 58.34 -3.70
N THR A 497 3.26 57.59 -4.76
CA THR A 497 3.39 58.07 -6.13
C THR A 497 2.02 58.20 -6.77
N TYR A 498 1.90 59.09 -7.74
CA TYR A 498 0.63 59.49 -8.33
C TYR A 498 0.69 59.38 -9.85
N LEU A 499 -0.29 58.68 -10.44
CA LEU A 499 -0.39 58.51 -11.90
C LEU A 499 -1.65 59.24 -12.40
N TRP A 500 -1.42 60.42 -12.99
CA TRP A 500 -2.43 61.18 -13.67
C TRP A 500 -2.59 60.83 -15.13
N GLN A 501 -3.80 60.78 -15.61
CA GLN A 501 -4.15 60.61 -17.03
C GLN A 501 -5.27 61.57 -17.37
N VAL A 502 -5.21 62.16 -18.57
CA VAL A 502 -6.25 63.11 -19.05
C VAL A 502 -6.67 62.70 -20.45
N THR A 503 -7.97 62.74 -20.72
CA THR A 503 -8.49 62.53 -22.08
C THR A 503 -8.86 63.88 -22.70
N ASN A 504 -8.75 63.98 -24.06
CA ASN A 504 -9.06 65.18 -24.83
C ASN A 504 -8.20 66.42 -24.45
N THR A 505 -6.98 66.20 -24.00
CA THR A 505 -6.08 67.30 -23.59
C THR A 505 -4.67 66.96 -24.06
N PRO A 506 -4.10 67.71 -25.03
CA PRO A 506 -2.77 67.41 -25.60
C PRO A 506 -1.60 67.90 -24.73
N LEU A 507 -1.82 68.84 -23.79
CA LEU A 507 -0.76 69.40 -22.99
C LEU A 507 -1.14 69.48 -21.50
N TYR A 508 -0.40 68.78 -20.64
CA TYR A 508 -0.51 68.84 -19.20
C TYR A 508 0.84 68.60 -18.51
N PHE A 509 0.97 69.09 -17.32
CA PHE A 509 2.12 68.87 -16.46
C PHE A 509 1.69 68.22 -15.16
N THR A 510 2.41 67.23 -14.73
CA THR A 510 2.13 66.57 -13.43
C THR A 510 3.28 66.79 -12.46
N ASN A 511 2.94 67.08 -11.22
CA ASN A 511 3.90 67.16 -10.12
C ASN A 511 3.31 66.47 -8.90
N ARG A 512 3.76 65.23 -8.65
CA ARG A 512 3.24 64.43 -7.54
C ARG A 512 1.70 64.40 -7.55
N ASN A 513 1.06 64.90 -6.49
CA ASN A 513 -0.38 64.92 -6.26
C ASN A 513 -1.15 65.98 -7.04
N THR A 514 -0.50 66.69 -7.94
CA THR A 514 -1.07 67.84 -8.67
C THR A 514 -0.95 67.63 -10.18
N ILE A 515 -1.97 68.05 -10.94
CA ILE A 515 -1.92 68.16 -12.39
C ILE A 515 -2.33 69.56 -12.79
N GLN A 516 -1.55 70.19 -13.68
CA GLN A 516 -1.84 71.47 -14.28
C GLN A 516 -2.08 71.29 -15.79
N LEU A 517 -3.20 71.80 -16.27
CA LEU A 517 -3.58 71.72 -17.68
C LEU A 517 -3.24 73.02 -18.40
N GLY A 518 -2.46 72.93 -19.49
CA GLY A 518 -2.14 74.05 -20.36
C GLY A 518 -3.16 74.25 -21.46
N GLN A 519 -3.72 73.17 -21.98
CA GLN A 519 -4.81 73.15 -22.95
C GLN A 519 -5.76 71.99 -22.63
N TYR A 520 -7.01 72.15 -22.97
CA TYR A 520 -8.04 71.11 -22.72
C TYR A 520 -9.09 71.05 -23.81
N GLY A 521 -9.66 69.86 -23.98
CA GLY A 521 -10.62 69.55 -25.03
C GLY A 521 -12.06 70.01 -24.74
N LYS A 522 -12.78 70.39 -25.77
CA LYS A 522 -14.22 70.72 -25.71
C LYS A 522 -15.06 69.56 -26.25
N PRO A 523 -16.31 69.36 -25.77
CA PRO A 523 -17.00 70.11 -24.73
C PRO A 523 -16.68 69.64 -23.31
N SER A 524 -15.79 68.64 -23.16
CA SER A 524 -15.38 68.13 -21.85
C SER A 524 -14.05 67.36 -21.94
N PHE A 525 -13.39 67.18 -20.83
CA PHE A 525 -12.25 66.30 -20.64
C PHE A 525 -12.43 65.50 -19.37
N THR A 526 -11.74 64.37 -19.24
CA THR A 526 -11.81 63.52 -18.04
C THR A 526 -10.41 63.35 -17.45
N LEU A 527 -10.29 63.69 -16.17
CA LEU A 527 -9.13 63.41 -15.35
C LEU A 527 -9.31 62.05 -14.71
N LYS A 528 -8.21 61.28 -14.72
CA LYS A 528 -8.12 60.01 -14.00
C LYS A 528 -6.85 60.03 -13.15
N ILE A 529 -6.92 59.50 -11.93
CA ILE A 529 -5.77 59.37 -11.06
C ILE A 529 -5.84 58.09 -10.26
N SER A 530 -4.69 57.41 -10.13
CA SER A 530 -4.45 56.38 -9.13
C SER A 530 -3.24 56.75 -8.28
N GLU A 531 -3.24 56.27 -7.06
CA GLU A 531 -2.19 56.49 -6.06
C GLU A 531 -1.57 55.17 -5.68
N THR A 532 -0.22 55.10 -5.66
CA THR A 532 0.53 53.90 -5.28
C THR A 532 1.37 54.20 -4.06
N ASN A 533 1.21 53.41 -2.99
CA ASN A 533 1.94 53.59 -1.72
C ASN A 533 3.37 52.98 -1.79
N GLU A 534 4.13 53.13 -0.73
CA GLU A 534 5.49 52.63 -0.56
C GLU A 534 5.62 51.11 -0.68
N PHE A 535 4.53 50.35 -0.49
CA PHE A 535 4.47 48.88 -0.65
C PHE A 535 4.14 48.47 -2.09
N GLY A 536 3.95 49.41 -3.01
CA GLY A 536 3.57 49.13 -4.41
C GLY A 536 2.08 48.88 -4.61
N CYS A 537 1.24 49.10 -3.56
CA CYS A 537 -0.21 48.90 -3.67
C CYS A 537 -0.85 50.15 -4.27
N THR A 538 -1.65 49.97 -5.31
CA THR A 538 -2.32 51.03 -6.08
C THR A 538 -3.79 51.09 -5.72
N SER A 539 -4.31 52.33 -5.53
CA SER A 539 -5.72 52.59 -5.33
C SER A 539 -6.55 52.30 -6.60
N ASP A 540 -7.86 52.21 -6.43
CA ASP A 540 -8.77 52.35 -7.57
C ASP A 540 -8.57 53.72 -8.26
N THR A 541 -8.92 53.76 -9.54
CA THR A 541 -8.77 54.96 -10.35
C THR A 541 -9.95 55.91 -10.13
N ALA A 542 -9.67 57.05 -9.51
CA ALA A 542 -10.64 58.15 -9.41
C ALA A 542 -10.82 58.84 -10.77
N LYS A 543 -12.02 59.30 -11.06
CA LYS A 543 -12.38 59.96 -12.31
C LYS A 543 -13.17 61.24 -12.00
N LEU A 544 -12.79 62.33 -12.70
CA LEU A 544 -13.55 63.60 -12.71
C LEU A 544 -13.74 64.05 -14.16
N THR A 545 -14.99 64.15 -14.60
CA THR A 545 -15.32 64.74 -15.89
C THR A 545 -15.57 66.22 -15.69
N VAL A 546 -14.80 67.02 -16.43
CA VAL A 546 -14.88 68.48 -16.38
C VAL A 546 -15.53 69.00 -17.66
N PHE A 547 -16.58 69.76 -17.52
CA PHE A 547 -17.29 70.35 -18.61
C PHE A 547 -16.71 71.73 -18.97
N VAL A 548 -16.56 72.00 -20.27
CA VAL A 548 -16.02 73.25 -20.80
C VAL A 548 -17.21 74.09 -21.35
N SER A 549 -17.49 75.19 -20.68
CA SER A 549 -18.57 76.10 -21.03
C SER A 549 -18.00 77.30 -21.82
N GLU A 550 -18.65 77.65 -22.90
CA GLU A 550 -18.40 78.91 -23.58
C GLU A 550 -19.06 80.09 -22.88
N PRO A 551 -18.36 81.17 -22.60
CA PRO A 551 -18.95 82.32 -22.03
C PRO A 551 -20.07 82.85 -22.99
N LYS A 552 -21.26 82.97 -22.47
CA LYS A 552 -22.34 83.63 -23.24
C LYS A 552 -22.07 85.09 -23.19
N PRO A 553 -21.82 85.79 -24.30
CA PRO A 553 -21.66 87.23 -24.26
C PRO A 553 -22.97 87.90 -23.74
N THR A 554 -22.82 88.69 -22.71
CA THR A 554 -23.93 89.49 -22.24
C THR A 554 -23.91 90.80 -23.08
N ILE A 555 -24.89 90.94 -23.94
CA ILE A 555 -25.08 92.25 -24.61
C ILE A 555 -25.64 93.20 -23.64
N VAL A 556 -24.85 94.17 -23.22
CA VAL A 556 -25.30 95.29 -22.40
C VAL A 556 -25.44 96.50 -23.30
N GLY A 557 -26.62 96.86 -23.52
CA GLY A 557 -26.95 98.04 -24.28
C GLY A 557 -28.34 98.56 -23.94
N PRO A 558 -28.65 99.78 -24.22
CA PRO A 558 -30.00 100.33 -23.92
C PRO A 558 -31.03 99.52 -24.74
N THR A 559 -32.10 99.14 -24.03
CA THR A 559 -33.24 98.38 -24.57
C THR A 559 -34.19 99.18 -25.41
N SER A 560 -33.95 100.50 -25.50
CA SER A 560 -34.74 101.45 -26.31
C SER A 560 -33.83 102.53 -26.91
N ILE A 561 -33.98 102.78 -28.17
CA ILE A 561 -33.43 103.92 -28.91
C ILE A 561 -34.59 104.89 -29.20
N CYS A 562 -34.40 106.14 -28.89
CA CYS A 562 -35.35 107.19 -29.27
C CYS A 562 -35.29 107.34 -30.78
N PRO A 563 -36.43 107.38 -31.48
CA PRO A 563 -36.44 107.75 -32.91
C PRO A 563 -36.14 109.25 -33.04
N ASN A 564 -35.29 109.62 -33.97
CA ASN A 564 -35.05 111.00 -34.35
C ASN A 564 -36.31 111.66 -34.89
#